data_048bbf4719e4fbca8938c324b222fdfe
#
_entry.id   048bbf4719e4fbca8938c324b222fdfe
#
_cell.length_a   1.000
_cell.length_b   1.000
_cell.length_c   1.000
_cell.angle_alpha   90.00
_cell.angle_beta   90.00
_cell.angle_gamma   90.00
#
_symmetry.space_group_name_H-M   'P 1'
#
loop_
_entity.id
_entity.type
_entity.pdbx_description
1 polymer ?
#
loop_
_entity_poly.entity_id
_entity_poly.type
_entity_poly.pdbx_seq_one_letter_code
_entity_poly.pdbx_strand_id
1 'polypeptide(L)'
;MLTALLPGLAATAIGAVLGIWTSRTLATLNYRLDDEQDLPKPGRRWWIIWTSALSLGSIAAWLAATSSWALAPVLLPLALTGPALAAIDLDVMRLPNRILAPVAAVTILGLASTGVTGGGWATAVSGLIGGLVAGAALMMLNLLTRGGVGIGDIKLAAIIGSAAGAV
;
A
#
# COMPACT_ATOMS: atom_id res chain seq x y z
N MET A 1 22.52 3.64 -15.58
CA MET A 1 21.84 2.34 -15.49
C MET A 1 22.20 1.55 -14.23
N LEU A 2 23.48 1.33 -13.91
CA LEU A 2 23.92 0.65 -12.67
C LEU A 2 23.45 1.35 -11.38
N THR A 3 23.37 2.66 -11.35
CA THR A 3 22.93 3.46 -10.20
C THR A 3 21.47 3.22 -9.79
N ALA A 4 20.63 2.79 -10.73
CA ALA A 4 19.22 2.44 -10.44
C ALA A 4 19.07 0.96 -10.06
N LEU A 5 19.94 0.08 -10.55
CA LEU A 5 19.86 -1.36 -10.27
C LEU A 5 20.21 -1.70 -8.82
N LEU A 6 21.22 -1.06 -8.23
CA LEU A 6 21.66 -1.35 -6.86
C LEU A 6 20.57 -1.07 -5.81
N PRO A 7 19.91 0.11 -5.79
CA PRO A 7 18.80 0.35 -4.88
C PRO A 7 17.64 -0.61 -5.10
N GLY A 8 17.31 -0.94 -6.35
CA GLY A 8 16.27 -1.91 -6.69
C GLY A 8 16.55 -3.30 -6.13
N LEU A 9 17.78 -3.83 -6.34
CA LEU A 9 18.19 -5.14 -5.83
C LEU A 9 18.23 -5.18 -4.29
N ALA A 10 18.76 -4.14 -3.66
CA ALA A 10 18.76 -4.03 -2.20
C ALA A 10 17.34 -4.01 -1.64
N ALA A 11 16.44 -3.21 -2.23
CA ALA A 11 15.04 -3.15 -1.84
C ALA A 11 14.30 -4.46 -2.09
N THR A 12 14.62 -5.19 -3.17
CA THR A 12 14.09 -6.54 -3.43
C THR A 12 14.46 -7.51 -2.32
N ALA A 13 15.71 -7.52 -1.90
CA ALA A 13 16.17 -8.37 -0.80
C ALA A 13 15.47 -8.00 0.53
N ILE A 14 15.37 -6.72 0.84
CA ILE A 14 14.62 -6.22 2.01
C ILE A 14 13.16 -6.62 1.91
N GLY A 15 12.52 -6.45 0.76
CA GLY A 15 11.13 -6.83 0.52
C GLY A 15 10.89 -8.33 0.72
N ALA A 16 11.84 -9.19 0.30
CA ALA A 16 11.75 -10.62 0.54
C ALA A 16 11.78 -10.95 2.04
N VAL A 17 12.71 -10.35 2.80
CA VAL A 17 12.82 -10.54 4.26
C VAL A 17 11.54 -10.07 4.97
N LEU A 18 11.05 -8.88 4.62
CA LEU A 18 9.81 -8.34 5.17
C LEU A 18 8.60 -9.18 4.76
N GLY A 19 8.57 -9.70 3.53
CA GLY A 19 7.54 -10.63 3.06
C GLY A 19 7.52 -11.95 3.85
N ILE A 20 8.69 -12.50 4.22
CA ILE A 20 8.79 -13.66 5.10
C ILE A 20 8.21 -13.35 6.48
N TRP A 21 8.60 -12.21 7.06
CA TRP A 21 8.09 -11.78 8.35
C TRP A 21 6.56 -11.56 8.32
N THR A 22 6.06 -10.84 7.31
CA THR A 22 4.63 -10.62 7.09
C THR A 22 3.87 -11.94 6.93
N SER A 23 4.37 -12.86 6.10
CA SER A 23 3.75 -14.18 5.91
C SER A 23 3.65 -14.97 7.23
N ARG A 24 4.68 -14.92 8.07
CA ARG A 24 4.68 -15.55 9.40
C ARG A 24 3.72 -14.87 10.36
N THR A 25 3.70 -13.54 10.39
CA THR A 25 2.78 -12.77 11.25
C THR A 25 1.32 -13.00 10.86
N LEU A 26 1.00 -13.03 9.56
CA LEU A 26 -0.35 -13.32 9.11
C LEU A 26 -0.77 -14.78 9.35
N ALA A 27 0.18 -15.70 9.50
CA ALA A 27 -0.13 -17.07 9.85
C ALA A 27 -0.69 -17.25 11.27
N THR A 28 -0.49 -16.26 12.16
CA THR A 28 -1.09 -16.26 13.51
C THR A 28 -2.59 -15.95 13.52
N LEU A 29 -3.13 -15.45 12.42
CA LEU A 29 -4.54 -15.07 12.22
C LEU A 29 -5.06 -14.01 13.21
N ASN A 30 -4.17 -13.26 13.88
CA ASN A 30 -4.52 -12.22 14.86
C ASN A 30 -5.27 -11.03 14.27
N TYR A 31 -5.40 -10.95 12.93
CA TYR A 31 -6.20 -9.94 12.25
C TYR A 31 -7.68 -10.33 12.13
N ARG A 32 -8.03 -11.62 12.35
CA ARG A 32 -9.41 -12.12 12.34
C ARG A 32 -10.17 -11.65 13.58
N LEU A 33 -11.44 -11.35 13.41
CA LEU A 33 -12.37 -11.11 14.50
C LEU A 33 -12.86 -12.45 15.10
N ASP A 34 -13.56 -12.37 16.24
CA ASP A 34 -14.03 -13.58 16.94
C ASP A 34 -14.98 -14.42 16.10
N ASP A 35 -15.83 -13.78 15.31
CA ASP A 35 -16.77 -14.41 14.37
C ASP A 35 -16.09 -14.97 13.10
N GLU A 36 -14.85 -14.62 12.84
CA GLU A 36 -14.05 -15.08 11.70
C GLU A 36 -13.10 -16.24 12.07
N GLN A 37 -13.00 -16.61 13.35
CA GLN A 37 -12.05 -17.63 13.81
C GLN A 37 -12.37 -19.04 13.26
N ASP A 38 -13.64 -19.31 13.00
CA ASP A 38 -14.13 -20.61 12.48
C ASP A 38 -13.94 -20.74 10.95
N LEU A 39 -13.53 -19.70 10.26
CA LEU A 39 -13.25 -19.78 8.83
C LEU A 39 -12.08 -20.73 8.54
N PRO A 40 -12.12 -21.46 7.40
CA PRO A 40 -11.03 -22.31 6.99
C PRO A 40 -9.69 -21.58 7.06
N LYS A 41 -8.65 -22.28 7.54
CA LYS A 41 -7.31 -21.66 7.58
C LYS A 41 -6.81 -21.44 6.15
N PRO A 42 -6.32 -20.23 5.84
CA PRO A 42 -5.78 -19.97 4.52
C PRO A 42 -4.57 -20.84 4.24
N GLY A 43 -4.41 -21.25 2.99
CA GLY A 43 -3.25 -22.00 2.55
C GLY A 43 -1.94 -21.24 2.70
N ARG A 44 -0.82 -21.89 2.36
CA ARG A 44 0.51 -21.30 2.46
C ARG A 44 0.63 -20.04 1.56
N ARG A 45 0.85 -18.89 2.17
CA ARG A 45 0.91 -17.57 1.51
C ARG A 45 2.34 -17.19 1.06
N TRP A 46 3.07 -18.13 0.42
CA TRP A 46 4.44 -17.89 -0.06
C TRP A 46 4.52 -16.76 -1.10
N TRP A 47 3.43 -16.50 -1.81
CA TRP A 47 3.34 -15.42 -2.79
C TRP A 47 3.54 -14.03 -2.18
N ILE A 48 3.26 -13.81 -0.88
CA ILE A 48 3.53 -12.56 -0.17
C ILE A 48 5.02 -12.20 -0.25
N ILE A 49 5.91 -13.19 -0.18
CA ILE A 49 7.34 -12.98 -0.23
C ILE A 49 7.74 -12.37 -1.57
N TRP A 50 7.26 -12.96 -2.66
CA TRP A 50 7.58 -12.50 -4.02
C TRP A 50 6.93 -11.16 -4.34
N THR A 51 5.68 -10.96 -3.97
CA THR A 51 4.99 -9.69 -4.21
C THR A 51 5.60 -8.55 -3.40
N SER A 52 5.99 -8.77 -2.14
CA SER A 52 6.71 -7.77 -1.34
C SER A 52 8.09 -7.46 -1.91
N ALA A 53 8.83 -8.48 -2.35
CA ALA A 53 10.14 -8.31 -2.97
C ALA A 53 10.04 -7.49 -4.27
N LEU A 54 9.12 -7.88 -5.16
CA LEU A 54 8.95 -7.23 -6.46
C LEU A 54 8.40 -5.81 -6.33
N SER A 55 7.39 -5.59 -5.48
CA SER A 55 6.81 -4.25 -5.32
C SER A 55 7.82 -3.27 -4.73
N LEU A 56 8.54 -3.66 -3.68
CA LEU A 56 9.52 -2.78 -3.06
C LEU A 56 10.72 -2.54 -4.00
N GLY A 57 11.20 -3.60 -4.66
CA GLY A 57 12.32 -3.53 -5.60
C GLY A 57 12.02 -2.67 -6.82
N SER A 58 10.86 -2.85 -7.45
CA SER A 58 10.46 -2.08 -8.63
C SER A 58 10.27 -0.59 -8.32
N ILE A 59 9.62 -0.26 -7.19
CA ILE A 59 9.45 1.13 -6.76
C ILE A 59 10.79 1.77 -6.45
N ALA A 60 11.69 1.09 -5.72
CA ALA A 60 13.01 1.64 -5.41
C ALA A 60 13.87 1.83 -6.67
N ALA A 61 13.81 0.90 -7.62
CA ALA A 61 14.51 1.02 -8.91
C ALA A 61 13.96 2.21 -9.71
N TRP A 62 12.64 2.40 -9.74
CA TRP A 62 12.00 3.52 -10.42
C TRP A 62 12.37 4.86 -9.77
N LEU A 63 12.29 4.97 -8.43
CA LEU A 63 12.71 6.16 -7.69
C LEU A 63 14.17 6.54 -7.98
N ALA A 64 15.04 5.55 -8.05
CA ALA A 64 16.45 5.76 -8.36
C ALA A 64 16.66 6.16 -9.83
N ALA A 65 15.94 5.55 -10.77
CA ALA A 65 16.04 5.85 -12.19
C ALA A 65 15.53 7.25 -12.53
N THR A 66 14.50 7.73 -11.84
CA THR A 66 13.89 9.04 -12.05
C THR A 66 14.41 10.12 -11.10
N SER A 67 15.29 9.78 -10.16
CA SER A 67 15.76 10.65 -9.07
C SER A 67 14.61 11.23 -8.21
N SER A 68 13.47 10.53 -8.15
CA SER A 68 12.24 10.99 -7.49
C SER A 68 12.14 10.56 -6.02
N TRP A 69 13.25 10.56 -5.28
CA TRP A 69 13.31 10.10 -3.89
C TRP A 69 12.40 10.87 -2.93
N ALA A 70 11.99 12.09 -3.28
CA ALA A 70 10.98 12.82 -2.53
C ALA A 70 9.64 12.06 -2.41
N LEU A 71 9.32 11.16 -3.36
CA LEU A 71 8.11 10.32 -3.34
C LEU A 71 8.27 9.04 -2.51
N ALA A 72 9.46 8.70 -2.05
CA ALA A 72 9.70 7.48 -1.28
C ALA A 72 8.78 7.35 -0.05
N PRO A 73 8.53 8.40 0.76
CA PRO A 73 7.63 8.31 1.92
C PRO A 73 6.17 8.02 1.55
N VAL A 74 5.76 8.29 0.31
CA VAL A 74 4.42 8.00 -0.20
C VAL A 74 4.32 6.58 -0.75
N LEU A 75 5.29 6.17 -1.57
CA LEU A 75 5.22 4.93 -2.35
C LEU A 75 5.70 3.69 -1.59
N LEU A 76 6.78 3.80 -0.79
CA LEU A 76 7.36 2.64 -0.10
C LEU A 76 6.43 2.01 0.95
N PRO A 77 5.66 2.77 1.77
CA PRO A 77 4.70 2.18 2.69
C PRO A 77 3.61 1.36 2.00
N LEU A 78 3.12 1.83 0.83
CA LEU A 78 2.15 1.09 0.03
C LEU A 78 2.75 -0.18 -0.57
N ALA A 79 3.98 -0.11 -1.09
CA ALA A 79 4.68 -1.28 -1.60
C ALA A 79 4.88 -2.35 -0.53
N LEU A 80 5.12 -1.93 0.71
CA LEU A 80 5.36 -2.81 1.84
C LEU A 80 4.07 -3.44 2.38
N THR A 81 3.00 -2.64 2.49
CA THR A 81 1.74 -3.08 3.13
C THR A 81 0.75 -3.69 2.16
N GLY A 82 0.83 -3.37 0.87
CA GLY A 82 -0.08 -3.86 -0.17
C GLY A 82 -0.23 -5.39 -0.18
N PRO A 83 0.86 -6.18 -0.21
CA PRO A 83 0.76 -7.64 -0.18
C PRO A 83 0.09 -8.19 1.09
N ALA A 84 0.30 -7.54 2.24
CA ALA A 84 -0.36 -7.92 3.49
C ALA A 84 -1.87 -7.63 3.45
N LEU A 85 -2.25 -6.45 2.96
CA LEU A 85 -3.65 -6.06 2.78
C LEU A 85 -4.37 -7.00 1.82
N ALA A 86 -3.75 -7.31 0.68
CA ALA A 86 -4.30 -8.29 -0.27
C ALA A 86 -4.47 -9.68 0.34
N ALA A 87 -3.53 -10.12 1.19
CA ALA A 87 -3.62 -11.43 1.84
C ALA A 87 -4.73 -11.49 2.90
N ILE A 88 -5.00 -10.39 3.58
CA ILE A 88 -6.10 -10.29 4.55
C ILE A 88 -7.44 -10.24 3.81
N ASP A 89 -7.51 -9.43 2.75
CA ASP A 89 -8.73 -9.28 1.96
C ASP A 89 -9.16 -10.60 1.31
N LEU A 90 -8.20 -11.37 0.78
CA LEU A 90 -8.46 -12.71 0.23
C LEU A 90 -8.93 -13.73 1.29
N ASP A 91 -8.70 -13.48 2.55
CA ASP A 91 -9.10 -14.37 3.66
C ASP A 91 -10.46 -14.02 4.25
N VAL A 92 -10.65 -12.74 4.58
CA VAL A 92 -11.83 -12.28 5.34
C VAL A 92 -12.68 -11.25 4.59
N MET A 93 -12.33 -10.93 3.33
CA MET A 93 -13.00 -9.92 2.48
C MET A 93 -13.21 -8.58 3.22
N ARG A 94 -12.22 -8.20 4.03
CA ARG A 94 -12.28 -7.02 4.89
C ARG A 94 -10.89 -6.43 5.08
N LEU A 95 -10.79 -5.11 4.96
CA LEU A 95 -9.56 -4.37 5.19
C LEU A 95 -9.57 -3.76 6.61
N PRO A 96 -8.70 -4.24 7.53
CA PRO A 96 -8.72 -3.79 8.91
C PRO A 96 -8.21 -2.35 9.04
N ASN A 97 -8.98 -1.50 9.73
CA ASN A 97 -8.60 -0.11 9.99
C ASN A 97 -7.27 0.02 10.75
N ARG A 98 -6.91 -1.00 11.56
CA ARG A 98 -5.63 -1.03 12.29
C ARG A 98 -4.41 -0.96 11.38
N ILE A 99 -4.55 -1.40 10.10
CA ILE A 99 -3.48 -1.34 9.09
C ILE A 99 -3.71 -0.13 8.18
N LEU A 100 -4.94 0.11 7.73
CA LEU A 100 -5.24 1.22 6.81
C LEU A 100 -4.98 2.60 7.42
N ALA A 101 -5.33 2.81 8.69
CA ALA A 101 -5.15 4.11 9.34
C ALA A 101 -3.68 4.56 9.42
N PRO A 102 -2.73 3.72 9.89
CA PRO A 102 -1.31 4.11 9.87
C PRO A 102 -0.77 4.29 8.44
N VAL A 103 -1.19 3.48 7.47
CA VAL A 103 -0.77 3.66 6.07
C VAL A 103 -1.27 4.98 5.52
N ALA A 104 -2.55 5.35 5.77
CA ALA A 104 -3.10 6.64 5.38
C ALA A 104 -2.34 7.81 6.04
N ALA A 105 -2.05 7.71 7.34
CA ALA A 105 -1.29 8.74 8.05
C ALA A 105 0.12 8.93 7.46
N VAL A 106 0.84 7.83 7.20
CA VAL A 106 2.18 7.88 6.59
C VAL A 106 2.11 8.42 5.16
N THR A 107 1.07 8.09 4.38
CA THR A 107 0.88 8.64 3.04
C THR A 107 0.65 10.16 3.09
N ILE A 108 -0.20 10.66 3.99
CA ILE A 108 -0.45 12.09 4.16
C ILE A 108 0.82 12.83 4.61
N LEU A 109 1.53 12.29 5.59
CA LEU A 109 2.81 12.86 6.04
C LEU A 109 3.87 12.81 4.94
N GLY A 110 3.87 11.72 4.15
CA GLY A 110 4.71 11.57 2.96
C GLY A 110 4.43 12.66 1.92
N LEU A 111 3.15 12.90 1.60
CA LEU A 111 2.77 14.00 0.70
C LEU A 111 3.20 15.37 1.24
N ALA A 112 3.00 15.63 2.52
CA ALA A 112 3.46 16.88 3.14
C ALA A 112 4.99 17.01 3.04
N SER A 113 5.74 15.92 3.24
CA SER A 113 7.19 15.92 3.12
C SER A 113 7.66 16.18 1.68
N THR A 114 6.94 15.73 0.65
CA THR A 114 7.30 16.04 -0.75
C THR A 114 7.27 17.52 -1.04
N GLY A 115 6.34 18.25 -0.40
CA GLY A 115 6.24 19.72 -0.53
C GLY A 115 7.49 20.46 -0.07
N VAL A 116 8.20 19.91 0.93
CA VAL A 116 9.40 20.57 1.52
C VAL A 116 10.73 19.94 1.07
N THR A 117 10.73 18.74 0.50
CA THR A 117 11.96 17.98 0.14
C THR A 117 12.27 17.96 -1.37
N GLY A 118 11.83 18.97 -2.13
CA GLY A 118 12.15 19.08 -3.55
C GLY A 118 11.15 18.50 -4.54
N GLY A 119 10.09 17.79 -4.07
CA GLY A 119 8.98 17.35 -4.92
C GLY A 119 7.98 18.47 -5.25
N GLY A 120 8.00 19.54 -4.45
CA GLY A 120 7.14 20.71 -4.62
C GLY A 120 5.71 20.53 -4.08
N TRP A 121 5.11 21.63 -3.68
CA TRP A 121 3.72 21.63 -3.17
C TRP A 121 2.69 21.24 -4.22
N ALA A 122 2.97 21.44 -5.51
CA ALA A 122 2.11 20.98 -6.61
C ALA A 122 1.93 19.45 -6.57
N THR A 123 3.01 18.70 -6.38
CA THR A 123 3.00 17.25 -6.22
C THR A 123 2.15 16.81 -5.01
N ALA A 124 2.33 17.48 -3.87
CA ALA A 124 1.54 17.16 -2.67
C ALA A 124 0.03 17.42 -2.89
N VAL A 125 -0.31 18.54 -3.52
CA VAL A 125 -1.70 18.89 -3.85
C VAL A 125 -2.29 17.92 -4.87
N SER A 126 -1.56 17.58 -5.94
CA SER A 126 -1.99 16.58 -6.92
C SER A 126 -2.25 15.24 -6.27
N GLY A 127 -1.38 14.79 -5.34
CA GLY A 127 -1.60 13.59 -4.57
C GLY A 127 -2.89 13.64 -3.74
N LEU A 128 -3.14 14.73 -3.03
CA LEU A 128 -4.39 14.90 -2.28
C LEU A 128 -5.63 14.87 -3.19
N ILE A 129 -5.58 15.55 -4.33
CA ILE A 129 -6.66 15.55 -5.33
C ILE A 129 -6.87 14.13 -5.87
N GLY A 130 -5.80 13.41 -6.23
CA GLY A 130 -5.87 12.02 -6.68
C GLY A 130 -6.56 11.11 -5.67
N GLY A 131 -6.23 11.27 -4.38
CA GLY A 131 -6.88 10.54 -3.29
C GLY A 131 -8.36 10.87 -3.14
N LEU A 132 -8.71 12.15 -3.19
CA LEU A 132 -10.10 12.59 -3.12
C LEU A 132 -10.92 12.08 -4.31
N VAL A 133 -10.39 12.16 -5.53
CA VAL A 133 -11.06 11.68 -6.74
C VAL A 133 -11.28 10.17 -6.67
N ALA A 134 -10.25 9.39 -6.34
CA ALA A 134 -10.37 7.93 -6.27
C ALA A 134 -11.33 7.48 -5.15
N GLY A 135 -11.22 8.10 -3.97
CA GLY A 135 -12.12 7.82 -2.86
C GLY A 135 -13.57 8.21 -3.16
N ALA A 136 -13.79 9.39 -3.76
CA ALA A 136 -15.11 9.84 -4.16
C ALA A 136 -15.75 8.96 -5.25
N ALA A 137 -14.94 8.50 -6.22
CA ALA A 137 -15.41 7.61 -7.27
C ALA A 137 -15.93 6.27 -6.70
N LEU A 138 -15.16 5.64 -5.79
CA LEU A 138 -15.62 4.41 -5.13
C LEU A 138 -16.76 4.66 -4.14
N MET A 139 -16.78 5.80 -3.46
CA MET A 139 -17.93 6.17 -2.61
C MET A 139 -19.20 6.34 -3.43
N MET A 140 -19.10 6.99 -4.59
CA MET A 140 -20.25 7.13 -5.51
C MET A 140 -20.72 5.76 -6.01
N LEU A 141 -19.79 4.87 -6.37
CA LEU A 141 -20.12 3.50 -6.75
C LEU A 141 -20.81 2.75 -5.61
N ASN A 142 -20.32 2.91 -4.37
CA ASN A 142 -20.96 2.31 -3.18
C ASN A 142 -22.40 2.80 -2.99
N LEU A 143 -22.65 4.09 -3.19
CA LEU A 143 -24.01 4.66 -3.11
C LEU A 143 -24.90 4.11 -4.22
N LEU A 144 -24.42 4.03 -5.46
CA LEU A 144 -25.17 3.50 -6.60
C LEU A 144 -25.49 2.00 -6.44
N THR A 145 -24.57 1.23 -5.86
CA THR A 145 -24.74 -0.21 -5.60
C THR A 145 -25.41 -0.52 -4.27
N ARG A 146 -25.90 0.52 -3.54
CA ARG A 146 -26.54 0.39 -2.22
C ARG A 146 -25.69 -0.38 -1.21
N GLY A 147 -24.41 -0.05 -1.14
CA GLY A 147 -23.48 -0.67 -0.20
C GLY A 147 -22.67 -1.85 -0.77
N GLY A 148 -22.63 -2.02 -2.09
CA GLY A 148 -21.90 -3.12 -2.74
C GLY A 148 -20.36 -3.00 -2.70
N VAL A 149 -19.82 -1.85 -2.23
CA VAL A 149 -18.36 -1.63 -2.09
C VAL A 149 -18.02 -1.46 -0.61
N GLY A 150 -17.01 -2.16 -0.13
CA GLY A 150 -16.55 -2.05 1.25
C GLY A 150 -15.97 -0.66 1.57
N ILE A 151 -16.26 -0.14 2.77
CA ILE A 151 -15.67 1.14 3.23
C ILE A 151 -14.13 1.04 3.29
N GLY A 152 -13.60 -0.14 3.56
CA GLY A 152 -12.15 -0.41 3.51
C GLY A 152 -11.56 -0.16 2.13
N ASP A 153 -12.25 -0.60 1.08
CA ASP A 153 -11.83 -0.42 -0.31
C ASP A 153 -11.83 1.05 -0.73
N ILE A 154 -12.83 1.82 -0.27
CA ILE A 154 -12.91 3.26 -0.50
C ILE A 154 -11.69 3.97 0.12
N LYS A 155 -11.33 3.60 1.36
CA LYS A 155 -10.13 4.14 2.04
C LYS A 155 -8.84 3.75 1.31
N LEU A 156 -8.73 2.48 0.92
CA LEU A 156 -7.56 2.00 0.19
C LEU A 156 -7.44 2.69 -1.17
N ALA A 157 -8.55 2.87 -1.89
CA ALA A 157 -8.57 3.60 -3.15
C ALA A 157 -8.12 5.06 -2.98
N ALA A 158 -8.55 5.74 -1.90
CA ALA A 158 -8.08 7.09 -1.59
C ALA A 158 -6.55 7.11 -1.34
N ILE A 159 -6.01 6.14 -0.61
CA ILE A 159 -4.57 6.05 -0.36
C ILE A 159 -3.79 5.78 -1.65
N ILE A 160 -4.24 4.83 -2.48
CA ILE A 160 -3.62 4.52 -3.78
C ILE A 160 -3.75 5.71 -4.73
N GLY A 161 -4.92 6.36 -4.78
CA GLY A 161 -5.16 7.54 -5.57
C GLY A 161 -4.26 8.71 -5.17
N SER A 162 -3.97 8.85 -3.87
CA SER A 162 -3.01 9.85 -3.38
C SER A 162 -1.59 9.57 -3.87
N ALA A 163 -1.18 8.32 -3.89
CA ALA A 163 0.13 7.93 -4.41
C ALA A 163 0.22 8.13 -5.93
N ALA A 164 -0.81 7.73 -6.67
CA ALA A 164 -0.88 7.88 -8.13
C ALA A 164 -0.94 9.35 -8.57
N GLY A 165 -1.66 10.19 -7.83
CA GLY A 165 -1.74 11.62 -8.13
C GLY A 165 -0.46 12.40 -7.82
N ALA A 166 0.45 11.84 -7.01
CA ALA A 166 1.74 12.42 -6.70
C ALA A 166 2.85 12.06 -7.71
N VAL A 167 2.64 11.06 -8.56
CA VAL A 167 3.57 10.62 -9.63
C VAL A 167 3.31 11.38 -10.91
#